data_b9cd13dee839759abecafc4bf55ab244
#
_entry.id   b9cd13dee839759abecafc4bf55ab244
#
_cell.length_a   1.000
_cell.length_b   1.000
_cell.length_c   1.000
_cell.angle_alpha   90.00
_cell.angle_beta   90.00
_cell.angle_gamma   90.00
#
_symmetry.space_group_name_H-M   'P 1'
#
loop_
_entity.id
_entity.type
_entity.pdbx_description
1 polymer ?
#
loop_
_entity_poly.entity_id
_entity_poly.type
_entity_poly.pdbx_seq_one_letter_code
_entity_poly.pdbx_strand_id
1 'polypeptide(L)'
;IARIDRQQRMLTAILQQLKDTDQIANIPSIYSAVEANIMTNLSIKQISSLALVALRMDMSQLSRYTLEGKAMDILGRDCYCLYVSRIEKIVREVWGQSVNLDSENDVSFIEEQVEAHRALIADELNRANIAYSKAYSIMNNCRELIDKSSYDTLKSAAKELLDAIQKENKENLDAYTPYVEQLCDSICSQYGISIY
;
A
#
# COMPACT_ATOMS: atom_id res chain seq x y z
N ILE A 1 -13.15 5.34 1.75
CA ILE A 1 -14.23 5.66 2.72
C ILE A 1 -15.52 4.89 2.34
N ALA A 2 -16.07 4.99 1.13
CA ALA A 2 -17.31 4.31 0.74
C ALA A 2 -17.31 2.79 0.93
N ARG A 3 -16.15 2.11 0.76
CA ARG A 3 -16.02 0.66 1.01
C ARG A 3 -16.10 0.33 2.49
N ILE A 4 -15.42 1.09 3.34
CA ILE A 4 -15.42 0.92 4.79
C ILE A 4 -16.82 1.13 5.35
N ASP A 5 -17.50 2.18 4.91
CA ASP A 5 -18.88 2.48 5.34
C ASP A 5 -19.86 1.35 4.94
N ARG A 6 -19.74 0.78 3.72
CA ARG A 6 -20.54 -0.39 3.33
C ARG A 6 -20.24 -1.62 4.21
N GLN A 7 -18.97 -1.87 4.55
CA GLN A 7 -18.59 -2.97 5.44
C GLN A 7 -19.15 -2.78 6.84
N GLN A 8 -19.06 -1.56 7.41
CA GLN A 8 -19.63 -1.24 8.70
C GLN A 8 -21.14 -1.39 8.73
N ARG A 9 -21.86 -0.93 7.68
CA ARG A 9 -23.31 -1.11 7.56
C ARG A 9 -23.69 -2.57 7.46
N MET A 10 -22.97 -3.37 6.68
CA MET A 10 -23.19 -4.81 6.55
C MET A 10 -23.04 -5.52 7.89
N LEU A 11 -21.98 -5.25 8.64
CA LEU A 11 -21.75 -5.81 9.99
C LEU A 11 -22.89 -5.42 10.95
N THR A 12 -23.30 -4.15 10.93
CA THR A 12 -24.42 -3.68 11.74
C THR A 12 -25.72 -4.41 11.40
N ALA A 13 -26.02 -4.59 10.11
CA ALA A 13 -27.20 -5.32 9.66
C ALA A 13 -27.18 -6.79 10.07
N ILE A 14 -26.02 -7.45 9.99
CA ILE A 14 -25.86 -8.83 10.47
C ILE A 14 -26.12 -8.93 11.97
N LEU A 15 -25.53 -8.04 12.77
CA LEU A 15 -25.76 -8.00 14.21
C LEU A 15 -27.24 -7.76 14.55
N GLN A 16 -27.89 -6.83 13.85
CA GLN A 16 -29.32 -6.55 14.04
C GLN A 16 -30.17 -7.79 13.71
N GLN A 17 -29.92 -8.46 12.58
CA GLN A 17 -30.64 -9.64 12.19
C GLN A 17 -30.44 -10.80 13.18
N LEU A 18 -29.24 -11.03 13.67
CA LEU A 18 -28.97 -12.05 14.71
C LEU A 18 -29.74 -11.75 16.00
N LYS A 19 -29.88 -10.47 16.36
CA LYS A 19 -30.65 -10.03 17.51
C LYS A 19 -32.16 -10.24 17.32
N ASP A 20 -32.69 -9.82 16.16
CA ASP A 20 -34.14 -9.82 15.87
C ASP A 20 -34.71 -11.26 15.68
N THR A 21 -33.86 -12.19 15.24
CA THR A 21 -34.29 -13.58 14.95
C THR A 21 -34.01 -14.57 16.10
N ASP A 22 -33.52 -14.07 17.25
CA ASP A 22 -33.16 -14.90 18.42
C ASP A 22 -32.22 -16.08 18.09
N GLN A 23 -31.35 -15.87 17.09
CA GLN A 23 -30.44 -16.88 16.51
C GLN A 23 -29.23 -17.20 17.41
N ILE A 24 -29.28 -16.82 18.68
CA ILE A 24 -28.18 -17.00 19.63
C ILE A 24 -27.84 -18.46 19.83
N ALA A 25 -28.87 -19.29 19.93
CA ALA A 25 -28.71 -20.74 20.06
C ALA A 25 -27.93 -21.35 18.89
N ASN A 26 -27.93 -20.68 17.74
CA ASN A 26 -27.27 -21.14 16.52
C ASN A 26 -25.83 -20.61 16.37
N ILE A 27 -25.32 -19.77 17.29
CA ILE A 27 -23.95 -19.24 17.23
C ILE A 27 -22.89 -20.33 17.08
N PRO A 28 -22.93 -21.46 17.82
CA PRO A 28 -21.98 -22.56 17.62
C PRO A 28 -22.01 -23.12 16.18
N SER A 29 -23.20 -23.27 15.58
CA SER A 29 -23.35 -23.76 14.22
C SER A 29 -22.85 -22.76 13.19
N ILE A 30 -23.11 -21.46 13.39
CA ILE A 30 -22.60 -20.37 12.55
C ILE A 30 -21.07 -20.33 12.64
N TYR A 31 -20.51 -20.43 13.84
CA TYR A 31 -19.06 -20.46 14.02
C TYR A 31 -18.43 -21.65 13.29
N SER A 32 -18.98 -22.86 13.45
CA SER A 32 -18.47 -24.05 12.77
C SER A 32 -18.49 -23.94 11.24
N ALA A 33 -19.45 -23.20 10.68
CA ALA A 33 -19.54 -22.98 9.23
C ALA A 33 -18.45 -22.04 8.69
N VAL A 34 -17.90 -21.15 9.53
CA VAL A 34 -16.91 -20.14 9.13
C VAL A 34 -15.53 -20.34 9.76
N GLU A 35 -15.40 -21.28 10.70
CA GLU A 35 -14.17 -21.53 11.48
C GLU A 35 -12.93 -21.71 10.61
N ALA A 36 -13.06 -22.40 9.48
CA ALA A 36 -11.95 -22.62 8.53
C ALA A 36 -11.44 -21.31 7.90
N ASN A 37 -12.24 -20.22 7.94
CA ASN A 37 -11.94 -18.93 7.32
C ASN A 37 -11.63 -17.82 8.36
N ILE A 38 -11.65 -18.17 9.65
CA ILE A 38 -11.42 -17.22 10.75
C ILE A 38 -10.19 -17.64 11.54
N MET A 39 -9.23 -16.75 11.63
CA MET A 39 -8.08 -16.90 12.55
C MET A 39 -8.37 -16.10 13.81
N THR A 40 -8.56 -16.78 14.94
CA THR A 40 -8.81 -16.16 16.24
C THR A 40 -8.20 -16.97 17.37
N ASN A 41 -7.82 -16.28 18.44
CA ASN A 41 -7.40 -16.89 19.70
C ASN A 41 -8.55 -17.04 20.71
N LEU A 42 -9.78 -16.68 20.33
CA LEU A 42 -10.95 -16.84 21.16
C LEU A 42 -11.50 -18.27 21.06
N SER A 43 -11.80 -18.88 22.20
CA SER A 43 -12.55 -20.13 22.25
C SER A 43 -14.03 -19.90 21.93
N ILE A 44 -14.73 -20.94 21.45
CA ILE A 44 -16.17 -20.87 21.18
C ILE A 44 -16.98 -20.42 22.40
N LYS A 45 -16.56 -20.79 23.62
CA LYS A 45 -17.19 -20.33 24.85
C LYS A 45 -17.07 -18.82 25.03
N GLN A 46 -15.89 -18.25 24.73
CA GLN A 46 -15.68 -16.80 24.79
C GLN A 46 -16.49 -16.08 23.72
N ILE A 47 -16.52 -16.62 22.49
CA ILE A 47 -17.32 -16.07 21.37
C ILE A 47 -18.80 -16.06 21.75
N SER A 48 -19.33 -17.18 22.29
CA SER A 48 -20.72 -17.24 22.73
C SER A 48 -21.03 -16.25 23.86
N SER A 49 -20.10 -16.08 24.80
CA SER A 49 -20.27 -15.10 25.89
C SER A 49 -20.28 -13.66 25.36
N LEU A 50 -19.40 -13.32 24.42
CA LEU A 50 -19.38 -12.00 23.76
C LEU A 50 -20.65 -11.76 22.96
N ALA A 51 -21.15 -12.77 22.27
CA ALA A 51 -22.41 -12.69 21.53
C ALA A 51 -23.59 -12.38 22.47
N LEU A 52 -23.67 -13.02 23.65
CA LEU A 52 -24.69 -12.72 24.66
C LEU A 52 -24.60 -11.28 25.15
N VAL A 53 -23.40 -10.72 25.29
CA VAL A 53 -23.20 -9.30 25.62
C VAL A 53 -23.72 -8.41 24.49
N ALA A 54 -23.32 -8.71 23.24
CA ALA A 54 -23.72 -7.95 22.06
C ALA A 54 -25.24 -7.86 21.88
N LEU A 55 -25.97 -8.91 22.23
CA LEU A 55 -27.44 -8.90 22.19
C LEU A 55 -28.11 -7.95 23.17
N ARG A 56 -27.45 -7.72 24.31
CA ARG A 56 -27.96 -6.77 25.33
C ARG A 56 -27.64 -5.32 24.98
N MET A 57 -26.76 -5.10 23.99
CA MET A 57 -26.42 -3.74 23.55
C MET A 57 -27.60 -3.08 22.85
N ASP A 58 -27.80 -1.81 23.12
CA ASP A 58 -28.71 -0.98 22.34
C ASP A 58 -28.03 -0.58 21.02
N MET A 59 -28.52 -1.15 19.92
CA MET A 59 -27.97 -0.89 18.58
C MET A 59 -28.11 0.58 18.14
N SER A 60 -29.03 1.32 18.77
CA SER A 60 -29.18 2.77 18.49
C SER A 60 -28.02 3.58 19.07
N GLN A 61 -27.31 3.05 20.07
CA GLN A 61 -26.15 3.66 20.71
C GLN A 61 -24.82 3.23 20.08
N LEU A 62 -24.86 2.43 19.02
CA LEU A 62 -23.67 1.96 18.35
C LEU A 62 -23.00 3.11 17.56
N SER A 63 -21.89 3.60 18.08
CA SER A 63 -21.07 4.59 17.40
C SER A 63 -20.06 3.90 16.47
N ARG A 64 -19.82 4.50 15.32
CA ARG A 64 -18.87 4.01 14.31
C ARG A 64 -17.83 5.07 14.05
N TYR A 65 -16.58 4.67 14.08
CA TYR A 65 -15.46 5.55 13.83
C TYR A 65 -14.63 5.03 12.65
N THR A 66 -14.15 5.95 11.84
CA THR A 66 -13.21 5.65 10.74
C THR A 66 -11.96 6.48 10.97
N LEU A 67 -10.81 5.81 10.97
CA LEU A 67 -9.53 6.50 10.99
C LEU A 67 -9.30 7.13 9.61
N GLU A 68 -9.32 8.46 9.58
CA GLU A 68 -9.16 9.21 8.35
C GLU A 68 -7.67 9.43 8.05
N GLY A 69 -7.33 9.36 6.76
CA GLY A 69 -5.97 9.52 6.27
C GLY A 69 -5.94 9.72 4.77
N LYS A 70 -4.75 9.68 4.21
CA LYS A 70 -4.46 9.83 2.79
C LYS A 70 -3.68 8.62 2.29
N ALA A 71 -4.11 8.07 1.15
CA ALA A 71 -3.31 7.07 0.43
C ALA A 71 -2.15 7.79 -0.27
N MET A 72 -0.94 7.29 -0.06
CA MET A 72 0.29 7.88 -0.60
C MET A 72 1.24 6.78 -1.05
N ASP A 73 1.95 7.01 -2.14
CA ASP A 73 3.14 6.26 -2.46
C ASP A 73 4.34 6.87 -1.73
N ILE A 74 5.01 6.06 -0.92
CA ILE A 74 6.20 6.45 -0.18
C ILE A 74 7.34 5.53 -0.62
N LEU A 75 8.20 6.04 -1.48
CA LEU A 75 9.37 5.31 -1.99
C LEU A 75 8.98 3.93 -2.60
N GLY A 76 7.95 3.92 -3.45
CA GLY A 76 7.45 2.73 -4.11
C GLY A 76 6.61 1.80 -3.23
N ARG A 77 6.11 2.28 -2.10
CA ARG A 77 5.23 1.54 -1.21
C ARG A 77 3.88 2.25 -1.07
N ASP A 78 2.82 1.55 -1.39
CA ASP A 78 1.47 2.02 -1.11
C ASP A 78 1.21 2.08 0.40
N CYS A 79 1.10 3.28 0.95
CA CYS A 79 0.86 3.55 2.36
C CYS A 79 -0.47 4.28 2.55
N TYR A 80 -1.09 4.08 3.71
CA TYR A 80 -2.22 4.88 4.14
C TYR A 80 -1.83 5.66 5.39
N CYS A 81 -1.47 6.94 5.20
CA CYS A 81 -1.01 7.82 6.26
C CYS A 81 -2.20 8.47 6.96
N LEU A 82 -2.20 8.46 8.28
CA LEU A 82 -3.34 8.91 9.09
C LEU A 82 -3.21 10.38 9.49
N TYR A 83 -4.35 11.07 9.62
CA TYR A 83 -4.40 12.40 10.25
C TYR A 83 -4.35 12.24 11.78
N VAL A 84 -3.20 12.51 12.37
CA VAL A 84 -2.92 12.32 13.82
C VAL A 84 -3.94 13.06 14.69
N SER A 85 -4.22 14.32 14.39
CA SER A 85 -5.17 15.14 15.15
C SER A 85 -6.60 14.56 15.18
N ARG A 86 -7.00 13.86 14.10
CA ARG A 86 -8.31 13.20 14.03
C ARG A 86 -8.36 11.94 14.87
N ILE A 87 -7.24 11.19 14.93
CA ILE A 87 -7.11 10.02 15.81
C ILE A 87 -7.19 10.46 17.27
N GLU A 88 -6.45 11.50 17.66
CA GLU A 88 -6.48 12.06 19.02
C GLU A 88 -7.90 12.46 19.44
N LYS A 89 -8.66 13.07 18.52
CA LYS A 89 -10.06 13.43 18.74
C LYS A 89 -10.92 12.18 19.01
N ILE A 90 -10.78 11.13 18.19
CA ILE A 90 -11.53 9.87 18.36
C ILE A 90 -11.17 9.21 19.70
N VAL A 91 -9.89 9.14 20.05
CA VAL A 91 -9.44 8.56 21.33
C VAL A 91 -10.06 9.30 22.53
N ARG A 92 -10.06 10.62 22.46
CA ARG A 92 -10.69 11.45 23.51
C ARG A 92 -12.19 11.22 23.60
N GLU A 93 -12.87 11.10 22.47
CA GLU A 93 -14.33 10.88 22.42
C GLU A 93 -14.71 9.49 22.94
N VAL A 94 -13.97 8.44 22.54
CA VAL A 94 -14.31 7.05 22.84
C VAL A 94 -13.88 6.66 24.25
N TRP A 95 -12.69 7.07 24.69
CA TRP A 95 -12.11 6.64 25.96
C TRP A 95 -12.01 7.74 27.01
N GLY A 96 -12.37 8.97 26.68
CA GLY A 96 -12.25 10.12 27.60
C GLY A 96 -10.81 10.49 27.93
N GLN A 97 -9.83 9.96 27.18
CA GLN A 97 -8.41 10.16 27.44
C GLN A 97 -7.81 11.09 26.39
N SER A 98 -6.93 11.97 26.83
CA SER A 98 -6.09 12.74 25.92
C SER A 98 -4.81 11.97 25.65
N VAL A 99 -4.51 11.74 24.37
CA VAL A 99 -3.23 11.22 23.90
C VAL A 99 -2.53 12.31 23.11
N ASN A 100 -1.23 12.30 23.14
CA ASN A 100 -0.39 13.13 22.29
C ASN A 100 0.39 12.17 21.41
N LEU A 101 -0.03 12.03 20.17
CA LEU A 101 0.63 11.20 19.18
C LEU A 101 1.77 11.99 18.52
N ASP A 102 2.77 11.27 18.06
CA ASP A 102 3.90 11.88 17.38
C ASP A 102 3.46 12.53 16.07
N SER A 103 3.70 13.83 15.95
CA SER A 103 3.37 14.62 14.76
C SER A 103 4.18 14.20 13.52
N GLU A 104 5.31 13.52 13.70
CA GLU A 104 6.11 12.98 12.60
C GLU A 104 5.36 11.85 11.85
N ASN A 105 4.31 11.31 12.43
CA ASN A 105 3.42 10.34 11.79
C ASN A 105 2.21 10.99 11.10
N ASP A 106 2.05 12.31 11.17
CA ASP A 106 0.97 13.00 10.47
C ASP A 106 1.21 13.06 8.96
N VAL A 107 0.12 13.03 8.20
CA VAL A 107 0.15 13.11 6.74
C VAL A 107 0.97 14.30 6.25
N SER A 108 0.78 15.47 6.84
CA SER A 108 1.45 16.71 6.41
C SER A 108 2.96 16.64 6.57
N PHE A 109 3.45 16.09 7.67
CA PHE A 109 4.87 15.89 7.90
C PHE A 109 5.47 14.88 6.90
N ILE A 110 4.78 13.75 6.71
CA ILE A 110 5.22 12.71 5.76
C ILE A 110 5.26 13.27 4.33
N GLU A 111 4.26 14.04 3.91
CA GLU A 111 4.24 14.70 2.61
C GLU A 111 5.45 15.62 2.41
N GLU A 112 5.73 16.47 3.39
CA GLU A 112 6.88 17.37 3.35
C GLU A 112 8.21 16.60 3.22
N GLN A 113 8.37 15.49 3.97
CA GLN A 113 9.57 14.66 3.88
C GLN A 113 9.71 13.97 2.52
N VAL A 114 8.61 13.46 1.96
CA VAL A 114 8.61 12.84 0.63
C VAL A 114 8.93 13.86 -0.45
N GLU A 115 8.36 15.06 -0.41
CA GLU A 115 8.65 16.13 -1.37
C GLU A 115 10.09 16.62 -1.26
N ALA A 116 10.61 16.79 -0.04
CA ALA A 116 12.00 17.15 0.18
C ALA A 116 12.96 16.09 -0.38
N HIS A 117 12.67 14.80 -0.16
CA HIS A 117 13.46 13.71 -0.73
C HIS A 117 13.44 13.75 -2.26
N ARG A 118 12.26 13.87 -2.87
CA ARG A 118 12.12 13.96 -4.34
C ARG A 118 12.87 15.15 -4.93
N ALA A 119 12.84 16.28 -4.26
CA ALA A 119 13.61 17.46 -4.68
C ALA A 119 15.12 17.22 -4.68
N LEU A 120 15.63 16.46 -3.69
CA LEU A 120 17.06 16.12 -3.58
C LEU A 120 17.56 15.18 -4.68
N ILE A 121 16.68 14.32 -5.23
CA ILE A 121 17.06 13.31 -6.25
C ILE A 121 16.48 13.61 -7.62
N ALA A 122 15.93 14.79 -7.84
CA ALA A 122 15.20 15.14 -9.06
C ALA A 122 16.03 14.97 -10.34
N ASP A 123 17.29 15.40 -10.31
CA ASP A 123 18.20 15.33 -11.47
C ASP A 123 18.59 13.88 -11.76
N GLU A 124 18.91 13.10 -10.72
CA GLU A 124 19.23 11.67 -10.84
C GLU A 124 18.03 10.88 -11.36
N LEU A 125 16.85 11.19 -10.85
CA LEU A 125 15.61 10.53 -11.27
C LEU A 125 15.27 10.84 -12.73
N ASN A 126 15.45 12.09 -13.16
CA ASN A 126 15.24 12.49 -14.53
C ASN A 126 16.23 11.77 -15.48
N ARG A 127 17.50 11.73 -15.13
CA ARG A 127 18.54 11.03 -15.90
C ARG A 127 18.25 9.54 -16.00
N ALA A 128 17.83 8.91 -14.90
CA ALA A 128 17.46 7.51 -14.84
C ALA A 128 16.25 7.18 -15.76
N ASN A 129 15.24 8.05 -15.76
CA ASN A 129 14.07 7.88 -16.64
C ASN A 129 14.46 7.98 -18.12
N ILE A 130 15.38 8.88 -18.49
CA ILE A 130 15.88 8.99 -19.87
C ILE A 130 16.65 7.71 -20.26
N ALA A 131 17.55 7.22 -19.38
CA ALA A 131 18.30 5.99 -19.61
C ALA A 131 17.38 4.77 -19.76
N TYR A 132 16.39 4.65 -18.88
CA TYR A 132 15.38 3.58 -18.95
C TYR A 132 14.57 3.65 -20.23
N SER A 133 14.10 4.83 -20.63
CA SER A 133 13.34 5.02 -21.87
C SER A 133 14.16 4.62 -23.12
N LYS A 134 15.45 4.94 -23.14
CA LYS A 134 16.38 4.53 -24.20
C LYS A 134 16.52 3.00 -24.24
N ALA A 135 16.75 2.35 -23.09
CA ALA A 135 16.83 0.90 -22.99
C ALA A 135 15.53 0.22 -23.44
N TYR A 136 14.39 0.74 -23.01
CA TYR A 136 13.06 0.25 -23.39
C TYR A 136 12.83 0.36 -24.92
N SER A 137 13.24 1.47 -25.55
CA SER A 137 13.16 1.65 -27.00
C SER A 137 14.03 0.65 -27.75
N ILE A 138 15.25 0.38 -27.28
CA ILE A 138 16.12 -0.64 -27.88
C ILE A 138 15.46 -2.02 -27.79
N MET A 139 14.96 -2.39 -26.62
CA MET A 139 14.35 -3.70 -26.37
C MET A 139 13.10 -3.95 -27.22
N ASN A 140 12.29 -2.93 -27.45
CA ASN A 140 11.03 -3.08 -28.18
C ASN A 140 11.18 -2.90 -29.69
N ASN A 141 11.97 -1.92 -30.14
CA ASN A 141 12.01 -1.53 -31.52
C ASN A 141 13.18 -2.20 -32.31
N CYS A 142 14.23 -2.63 -31.59
CA CYS A 142 15.44 -3.17 -32.20
C CYS A 142 15.71 -4.62 -31.76
N ARG A 143 14.70 -5.32 -31.27
CA ARG A 143 14.84 -6.68 -30.72
C ARG A 143 15.44 -7.67 -31.70
N GLU A 144 15.08 -7.57 -32.98
CA GLU A 144 15.56 -8.47 -34.05
C GLU A 144 16.97 -8.13 -34.54
N LEU A 145 17.48 -6.95 -34.23
CA LEU A 145 18.79 -6.46 -34.62
C LEU A 145 19.90 -6.86 -33.66
N ILE A 146 19.57 -7.22 -32.43
CA ILE A 146 20.52 -7.49 -31.33
C ILE A 146 20.51 -8.96 -30.96
N ASP A 147 21.68 -9.51 -30.61
CA ASP A 147 21.77 -10.88 -30.15
C ASP A 147 21.08 -11.10 -28.79
N LYS A 148 20.81 -12.38 -28.50
CA LYS A 148 20.09 -12.75 -27.28
C LYS A 148 20.84 -12.34 -25.99
N SER A 149 22.17 -12.46 -25.97
CA SER A 149 22.97 -12.15 -24.79
C SER A 149 22.92 -10.66 -24.46
N SER A 150 23.09 -9.81 -25.47
CA SER A 150 22.98 -8.34 -25.34
C SER A 150 21.58 -7.93 -24.87
N TYR A 151 20.54 -8.56 -25.45
CA TYR A 151 19.16 -8.32 -25.04
C TYR A 151 18.89 -8.69 -23.57
N ASP A 152 19.30 -9.90 -23.16
CA ASP A 152 19.04 -10.38 -21.81
C ASP A 152 19.81 -9.54 -20.76
N THR A 153 21.03 -9.11 -21.08
CA THR A 153 21.82 -8.21 -20.23
C THR A 153 21.14 -6.84 -20.08
N LEU A 154 20.75 -6.23 -21.21
CA LEU A 154 20.05 -4.93 -21.18
C LEU A 154 18.73 -5.01 -20.41
N LYS A 155 17.97 -6.08 -20.61
CA LYS A 155 16.69 -6.31 -19.93
C LYS A 155 16.86 -6.44 -18.41
N SER A 156 17.90 -7.16 -17.99
CA SER A 156 18.19 -7.31 -16.55
C SER A 156 18.58 -5.96 -15.93
N ALA A 157 19.50 -5.22 -16.59
CA ALA A 157 19.93 -3.92 -16.11
C ALA A 157 18.79 -2.88 -16.07
N ALA A 158 17.96 -2.85 -17.12
CA ALA A 158 16.79 -1.98 -17.19
C ALA A 158 15.76 -2.29 -16.08
N LYS A 159 15.61 -3.56 -15.70
CA LYS A 159 14.72 -3.97 -14.62
C LYS A 159 15.22 -3.44 -13.26
N GLU A 160 16.51 -3.56 -12.99
CA GLU A 160 17.11 -3.04 -11.75
C GLU A 160 17.00 -1.49 -11.68
N LEU A 161 17.22 -0.83 -12.83
CA LEU A 161 17.04 0.62 -12.92
C LEU A 161 15.57 1.04 -12.70
N LEU A 162 14.61 0.30 -13.26
CA LEU A 162 13.18 0.56 -13.05
C LEU A 162 12.80 0.42 -11.57
N ASP A 163 13.31 -0.62 -10.90
CA ASP A 163 13.09 -0.82 -9.48
C ASP A 163 13.68 0.34 -8.65
N ALA A 164 14.88 0.82 -9.02
CA ALA A 164 15.51 1.98 -8.40
C ALA A 164 14.69 3.27 -8.59
N ILE A 165 14.14 3.49 -9.79
CA ILE A 165 13.24 4.61 -10.11
C ILE A 165 11.96 4.52 -9.27
N GLN A 166 11.32 3.37 -9.24
CA GLN A 166 10.06 3.17 -8.50
C GLN A 166 10.21 3.34 -6.99
N LYS A 167 11.36 2.94 -6.44
CA LYS A 167 11.67 3.07 -5.02
C LYS A 167 12.31 4.42 -4.67
N GLU A 168 12.57 5.25 -5.65
CA GLU A 168 13.27 6.54 -5.49
C GLU A 168 14.58 6.39 -4.68
N ASN A 169 15.29 5.27 -4.93
CA ASN A 169 16.49 4.90 -4.19
C ASN A 169 17.73 5.54 -4.84
N LYS A 170 18.26 6.60 -4.21
CA LYS A 170 19.39 7.37 -4.75
C LYS A 170 20.63 6.52 -5.02
N GLU A 171 21.01 5.65 -4.10
CA GLU A 171 22.20 4.80 -4.24
C GLU A 171 22.10 3.88 -5.47
N ASN A 172 20.95 3.28 -5.65
CA ASN A 172 20.69 2.42 -6.81
C ASN A 172 20.56 3.23 -8.11
N LEU A 173 19.98 4.45 -8.07
CA LEU A 173 19.94 5.35 -9.21
C LEU A 173 21.37 5.71 -9.67
N ASP A 174 22.25 6.09 -8.73
CA ASP A 174 23.66 6.43 -8.99
C ASP A 174 24.45 5.25 -9.56
N ALA A 175 24.11 4.00 -9.13
CA ALA A 175 24.80 2.80 -9.59
C ALA A 175 24.29 2.32 -10.97
N TYR A 176 22.96 2.23 -11.16
CA TYR A 176 22.40 1.60 -12.34
C TYR A 176 22.22 2.53 -13.53
N THR A 177 22.02 3.84 -13.33
CA THR A 177 21.84 4.78 -14.43
C THR A 177 23.03 4.79 -15.39
N PRO A 178 24.28 5.03 -14.93
CA PRO A 178 25.44 5.06 -15.84
C PRO A 178 25.68 3.69 -16.47
N TYR A 179 25.40 2.60 -15.78
CA TYR A 179 25.54 1.26 -16.33
C TYR A 179 24.58 1.00 -17.50
N VAL A 180 23.30 1.37 -17.35
CA VAL A 180 22.31 1.25 -18.42
C VAL A 180 22.63 2.18 -19.59
N GLU A 181 23.06 3.40 -19.35
CA GLU A 181 23.52 4.33 -20.39
C GLU A 181 24.65 3.70 -21.21
N GLN A 182 25.69 3.18 -20.55
CA GLN A 182 26.84 2.54 -21.20
C GLN A 182 26.43 1.31 -22.02
N LEU A 183 25.52 0.48 -21.50
CA LEU A 183 24.99 -0.67 -22.24
C LEU A 183 24.23 -0.23 -23.49
N CYS A 184 23.37 0.78 -23.37
CA CYS A 184 22.64 1.32 -24.51
C CYS A 184 23.59 1.86 -25.59
N ASP A 185 24.62 2.62 -25.21
CA ASP A 185 25.60 3.20 -26.14
C ASP A 185 26.43 2.11 -26.82
N SER A 186 26.85 1.09 -26.07
CA SER A 186 27.59 -0.06 -26.60
C SER A 186 26.76 -0.83 -27.63
N ILE A 187 25.50 -1.14 -27.30
CA ILE A 187 24.57 -1.85 -28.21
C ILE A 187 24.31 -1.00 -29.47
N CYS A 188 24.00 0.29 -29.29
CA CYS A 188 23.78 1.19 -30.43
C CYS A 188 24.99 1.23 -31.34
N SER A 189 26.20 1.33 -30.81
CA SER A 189 27.46 1.35 -31.57
C SER A 189 27.71 0.01 -32.25
N GLN A 190 27.54 -1.11 -31.55
CA GLN A 190 27.82 -2.44 -32.08
C GLN A 190 26.89 -2.84 -33.25
N TYR A 191 25.61 -2.47 -33.16
CA TYR A 191 24.58 -2.86 -34.14
C TYR A 191 24.15 -1.74 -35.09
N GLY A 192 24.80 -0.57 -35.01
CA GLY A 192 24.48 0.57 -35.87
C GLY A 192 23.08 1.14 -35.66
N ILE A 193 22.58 1.07 -34.44
CA ILE A 193 21.24 1.52 -34.05
C ILE A 193 21.27 3.03 -33.73
N SER A 194 20.42 3.82 -34.39
CA SER A 194 20.18 5.23 -34.04
C SER A 194 18.82 5.37 -33.36
N ILE A 195 18.84 5.85 -32.12
CA ILE A 195 17.65 6.15 -31.35
C ILE A 195 17.57 7.67 -31.20
N TYR A 196 16.49 8.25 -31.67
CA TYR A 196 16.17 9.68 -31.55
C TYR A 196 15.13 9.90 -30.48
#